data_4a2cf3250b50c6fcbdd393f60683f253
#
_entry.id   4a2cf3250b50c6fcbdd393f60683f253
#
_cell.length_a   1.000
_cell.length_b   1.000
_cell.length_c   1.000
_cell.angle_alpha   90.00
_cell.angle_beta   90.00
_cell.angle_gamma   90.00
#
_symmetry.space_group_name_H-M   'P 1'
#
loop_
_entity.id
_entity.type
_entity.pdbx_description
1 polymer ?
#
loop_
_entity_poly.entity_id
_entity_poly.type
_entity_poly.pdbx_seq_one_letter_code
_entity_poly.pdbx_strand_id
1 'polypeptide(L)'
;NLNTLEDLTSEVQERTEKIMRNEISAIPDGNYETTQWCDGVEEPFCFKVQVQINGDMLAVSFFDVPDQLNYGGTNITYSILAADVVYIIKCILAPNIPGNDGDFRPITINAKKGSVFNCEIPAAVNQRTRSLWNVPPSIMKALAEIIPEKIQAPTGYSGKKEHICVIQI
;
A
#
# COMPACT_ATOMS: atom_id res chain seq x y z
N ASN A 1 -6.05 23.76 25.65
CA ASN A 1 -7.12 23.13 26.44
C ASN A 1 -8.06 22.40 25.48
N LEU A 2 -7.97 21.07 25.47
CA LEU A 2 -8.88 20.23 24.70
C LEU A 2 -10.18 20.10 25.49
N ASN A 3 -11.26 20.75 25.03
CA ASN A 3 -12.52 20.84 25.78
C ASN A 3 -13.62 19.94 25.20
N THR A 4 -13.42 19.37 24.02
CA THR A 4 -14.40 18.50 23.34
C THR A 4 -13.76 17.21 22.82
N LEU A 5 -14.58 16.21 22.52
CA LEU A 5 -14.12 14.98 21.88
C LEU A 5 -13.54 15.25 20.49
N GLU A 6 -14.10 16.23 19.80
CA GLU A 6 -13.64 16.67 18.48
C GLU A 6 -12.25 17.28 18.55
N ASP A 7 -11.97 18.17 19.54
CA ASP A 7 -10.62 18.73 19.75
C ASP A 7 -9.59 17.64 20.02
N LEU A 8 -9.95 16.65 20.85
CA LEU A 8 -9.08 15.52 21.17
C LEU A 8 -8.78 14.67 19.94
N THR A 9 -9.80 14.39 19.13
CA THR A 9 -9.67 13.60 17.90
C THR A 9 -8.77 14.32 16.90
N SER A 10 -8.98 15.62 16.68
CA SER A 10 -8.14 16.45 15.79
C SER A 10 -6.69 16.46 16.25
N GLU A 11 -6.44 16.67 17.53
CA GLU A 11 -5.08 16.65 18.10
C GLU A 11 -4.37 15.32 17.88
N VAL A 12 -5.07 14.18 18.07
CA VAL A 12 -4.51 12.84 17.84
C VAL A 12 -4.16 12.64 16.37
N GLN A 13 -5.05 13.05 15.45
CA GLN A 13 -4.80 12.96 14.01
C GLN A 13 -3.63 13.84 13.57
N GLU A 14 -3.55 15.08 14.05
CA GLU A 14 -2.46 16.00 13.74
C GLU A 14 -1.09 15.48 14.24
N ARG A 15 -1.06 14.89 15.42
CA ARG A 15 0.15 14.25 15.96
C ARG A 15 0.60 13.08 15.10
N THR A 16 -0.35 12.24 14.67
CA THR A 16 -0.07 11.11 13.79
C THR A 16 0.46 11.59 12.44
N GLU A 17 -0.20 12.56 11.82
CA GLU A 17 0.26 13.18 10.57
C GLU A 17 1.69 13.72 10.70
N LYS A 18 1.96 14.47 11.76
CA LYS A 18 3.29 15.03 12.00
C LYS A 18 4.37 13.97 12.13
N ILE A 19 4.07 12.85 12.82
CA ILE A 19 5.03 11.74 12.93
C ILE A 19 5.25 11.12 11.56
N MET A 20 4.19 10.83 10.80
CA MET A 20 4.31 10.26 9.45
C MET A 20 5.12 11.15 8.52
N ARG A 21 4.88 12.47 8.53
CA ARG A 21 5.64 13.44 7.73
C ARG A 21 7.13 13.47 8.11
N ASN A 22 7.45 13.43 9.41
CA ASN A 22 8.82 13.37 9.87
C ASN A 22 9.53 12.09 9.41
N GLU A 23 8.88 10.94 9.49
CA GLU A 23 9.44 9.67 9.03
C GLU A 23 9.63 9.63 7.50
N ILE A 24 8.69 10.21 6.73
CA ILE A 24 8.81 10.33 5.27
C ILE A 24 9.99 11.25 4.92
N SER A 25 10.13 12.40 5.58
CA SER A 25 11.20 13.36 5.32
C SER A 25 12.61 12.85 5.65
N ALA A 26 12.71 11.76 6.40
CA ALA A 26 13.99 11.10 6.67
C ALA A 26 14.46 10.20 5.50
N ILE A 27 13.58 9.93 4.52
CA ILE A 27 13.91 9.17 3.31
C ILE A 27 14.38 10.16 2.25
N PRO A 28 15.46 9.88 1.50
CA PRO A 28 15.89 10.76 0.42
C PRO A 28 14.79 11.01 -0.62
N ASP A 29 14.71 12.22 -1.14
CA ASP A 29 13.81 12.54 -2.25
C ASP A 29 14.16 11.72 -3.49
N GLY A 30 13.15 11.21 -4.18
CA GLY A 30 13.38 10.38 -5.37
C GLY A 30 12.17 9.60 -5.83
N ASN A 31 12.38 8.86 -6.91
CA ASN A 31 11.42 7.91 -7.46
C ASN A 31 12.00 6.50 -7.37
N TYR A 32 11.35 5.65 -6.61
CA TYR A 32 11.77 4.28 -6.35
C TYR A 32 10.80 3.33 -7.01
N GLU A 33 11.29 2.51 -7.94
CA GLU A 33 10.43 1.71 -8.81
C GLU A 33 10.70 0.21 -8.67
N THR A 34 9.66 -0.57 -8.82
CA THR A 34 9.77 -2.02 -8.91
C THR A 34 8.71 -2.59 -9.83
N THR A 35 8.98 -3.78 -10.35
CA THR A 35 8.01 -4.58 -11.08
C THR A 35 7.66 -5.81 -10.27
N GLN A 36 6.37 -6.11 -10.18
CA GLN A 36 5.82 -7.25 -9.46
C GLN A 36 4.93 -8.09 -10.36
N TRP A 37 5.07 -9.40 -10.27
CA TRP A 37 4.21 -10.36 -10.94
C TRP A 37 3.06 -10.78 -10.05
N CYS A 38 1.90 -10.95 -10.66
CA CYS A 38 0.68 -11.46 -10.04
C CYS A 38 0.16 -12.61 -10.88
N ASP A 39 -0.29 -13.69 -10.25
CA ASP A 39 -0.75 -14.90 -10.96
C ASP A 39 -1.98 -14.66 -11.85
N GLY A 40 -2.79 -13.64 -11.52
CA GLY A 40 -4.04 -13.40 -12.26
C GLY A 40 -5.08 -14.49 -12.05
N VAL A 41 -6.03 -14.59 -12.96
CA VAL A 41 -7.09 -15.62 -12.96
C VAL A 41 -6.78 -16.70 -14.00
N GLU A 42 -6.58 -16.31 -15.24
CA GLU A 42 -6.25 -17.21 -16.36
C GLU A 42 -4.76 -17.14 -16.68
N GLU A 43 -4.24 -15.93 -16.76
CA GLU A 43 -2.84 -15.66 -17.08
C GLU A 43 -2.22 -14.74 -16.05
N PRO A 44 -0.92 -14.91 -15.78
CA PRO A 44 -0.18 -13.98 -14.92
C PRO A 44 -0.07 -12.61 -15.60
N PHE A 45 -0.04 -11.55 -14.79
CA PHE A 45 0.28 -10.22 -15.26
C PHE A 45 1.36 -9.59 -14.38
N CYS A 46 2.08 -8.64 -14.93
CA CYS A 46 3.00 -7.82 -14.14
C CYS A 46 2.49 -6.38 -14.08
N PHE A 47 2.82 -5.72 -12.99
CA PHE A 47 2.56 -4.30 -12.81
C PHE A 47 3.79 -3.62 -12.23
N LYS A 48 3.89 -2.33 -12.47
CA LYS A 48 4.97 -1.49 -11.96
C LYS A 48 4.43 -0.64 -10.80
N VAL A 49 5.20 -0.57 -9.73
CA VAL A 49 4.98 0.35 -8.62
C VAL A 49 6.08 1.39 -8.60
N GLN A 50 5.69 2.63 -8.42
CA GLN A 50 6.59 3.74 -8.14
C GLN A 50 6.23 4.35 -6.79
N VAL A 51 7.19 4.44 -5.90
CA VAL A 51 7.11 5.21 -4.66
C VAL A 51 7.92 6.48 -4.88
N GLN A 52 7.25 7.62 -4.84
CA GLN A 52 7.86 8.94 -4.97
C GLN A 52 7.91 9.61 -3.61
N ILE A 53 9.08 10.08 -3.22
CA ILE A 53 9.30 10.91 -2.02
C ILE A 53 9.62 12.33 -2.48
N ASN A 54 8.93 13.30 -1.88
CA ASN A 54 9.14 14.72 -2.13
C ASN A 54 8.93 15.47 -0.79
N GLY A 55 10.03 15.78 -0.11
CA GLY A 55 10.02 16.38 1.22
C GLY A 55 9.33 15.47 2.25
N ASP A 56 8.19 15.90 2.76
CA ASP A 56 7.39 15.19 3.77
C ASP A 56 6.15 14.47 3.19
N MET A 57 6.08 14.35 1.85
CA MET A 57 5.00 13.72 1.11
C MET A 57 5.47 12.45 0.40
N LEU A 58 4.61 11.44 0.37
CA LEU A 58 4.84 10.19 -0.31
C LEU A 58 3.70 9.90 -1.30
N ALA A 59 4.05 9.52 -2.53
CA ALA A 59 3.07 9.07 -3.50
C ALA A 59 3.38 7.64 -3.95
N VAL A 60 2.36 6.77 -3.97
CA VAL A 60 2.45 5.42 -4.54
C VAL A 60 1.62 5.38 -5.81
N SER A 61 2.25 5.05 -6.93
CA SER A 61 1.59 4.97 -8.23
C SER A 61 1.73 3.58 -8.82
N PHE A 62 0.64 3.07 -9.36
CA PHE A 62 0.55 1.76 -9.99
C PHE A 62 0.37 1.90 -11.50
N PHE A 63 1.30 1.32 -12.27
CA PHE A 63 1.31 1.36 -13.74
C PHE A 63 1.20 -0.06 -14.30
N ASP A 64 0.77 -0.15 -15.55
CA ASP A 64 0.65 -1.41 -16.32
C ASP A 64 -0.31 -2.43 -15.67
N VAL A 65 -1.19 -1.96 -14.80
CA VAL A 65 -2.25 -2.77 -14.20
C VAL A 65 -3.33 -3.02 -15.24
N PRO A 66 -3.71 -4.28 -15.51
CA PRO A 66 -4.74 -4.60 -16.50
C PRO A 66 -6.11 -4.02 -16.11
N ASP A 67 -6.98 -3.91 -17.10
CA ASP A 67 -8.38 -3.52 -16.89
C ASP A 67 -9.08 -4.52 -15.96
N GLN A 68 -10.08 -4.03 -15.24
CA GLN A 68 -10.84 -4.86 -14.31
C GLN A 68 -11.47 -6.08 -15.01
N LEU A 69 -11.51 -7.19 -14.29
CA LEU A 69 -12.06 -8.45 -14.78
C LEU A 69 -13.55 -8.57 -14.44
N ASN A 70 -14.34 -9.11 -15.37
CA ASN A 70 -15.74 -9.38 -15.15
C ASN A 70 -15.99 -10.71 -14.40
N TYR A 71 -14.93 -11.46 -14.12
CA TYR A 71 -14.97 -12.80 -13.50
C TYR A 71 -13.79 -12.99 -12.55
N GLY A 72 -13.79 -14.09 -11.79
CA GLY A 72 -12.68 -14.48 -10.92
C GLY A 72 -12.59 -13.72 -9.60
N GLY A 73 -13.23 -12.55 -9.50
CA GLY A 73 -13.36 -11.79 -8.24
C GLY A 73 -12.08 -11.21 -7.66
N THR A 74 -11.01 -11.11 -8.43
CA THR A 74 -9.68 -10.67 -7.97
C THR A 74 -9.47 -9.15 -8.01
N ASN A 75 -10.48 -8.40 -8.47
CA ASN A 75 -10.41 -6.95 -8.48
C ASN A 75 -10.38 -6.36 -7.07
N ILE A 76 -9.75 -5.21 -6.94
CA ILE A 76 -9.60 -4.46 -5.69
C ILE A 76 -10.31 -3.11 -5.86
N THR A 77 -11.10 -2.71 -4.86
CA THR A 77 -11.65 -1.35 -4.81
C THR A 77 -10.58 -0.37 -4.33
N TYR A 78 -10.69 0.89 -4.75
CA TYR A 78 -9.73 1.93 -4.34
C TYR A 78 -9.58 2.04 -2.82
N SER A 79 -10.66 1.96 -2.05
CA SER A 79 -10.62 2.07 -0.60
C SER A 79 -9.80 0.96 0.06
N ILE A 80 -9.88 -0.26 -0.45
CA ILE A 80 -9.08 -1.39 0.04
C ILE A 80 -7.61 -1.25 -0.37
N LEU A 81 -7.35 -0.85 -1.62
CA LEU A 81 -5.99 -0.54 -2.06
C LEU A 81 -5.35 0.55 -1.18
N ALA A 82 -6.06 1.64 -0.95
CA ALA A 82 -5.58 2.74 -0.14
C ALA A 82 -5.28 2.31 1.31
N ALA A 83 -6.17 1.54 1.91
CA ALA A 83 -5.96 1.01 3.25
C ALA A 83 -4.71 0.13 3.34
N ASP A 84 -4.48 -0.74 2.36
CA ASP A 84 -3.34 -1.66 2.34
C ASP A 84 -2.02 -0.92 2.09
N VAL A 85 -2.00 0.05 1.19
CA VAL A 85 -0.85 0.91 0.93
C VAL A 85 -0.46 1.70 2.18
N VAL A 86 -1.42 2.37 2.83
CA VAL A 86 -1.15 3.14 4.05
C VAL A 86 -0.71 2.22 5.19
N TYR A 87 -1.35 1.06 5.32
CA TYR A 87 -0.97 0.06 6.32
C TYR A 87 0.49 -0.36 6.18
N ILE A 88 0.95 -0.73 4.98
CA ILE A 88 2.33 -1.19 4.81
C ILE A 88 3.34 -0.07 5.01
N ILE A 89 3.05 1.15 4.52
CA ILE A 89 3.92 2.32 4.75
C ILE A 89 4.03 2.62 6.23
N LYS A 90 2.91 2.58 6.96
CA LYS A 90 2.89 2.76 8.40
C LYS A 90 3.71 1.70 9.13
N CYS A 91 3.57 0.43 8.75
CA CYS A 91 4.37 -0.66 9.35
C CYS A 91 5.87 -0.47 9.15
N ILE A 92 6.27 0.10 8.01
CA ILE A 92 7.67 0.38 7.70
C ILE A 92 8.18 1.62 8.47
N LEU A 93 7.41 2.71 8.49
CA LEU A 93 7.89 4.00 8.96
C LEU A 93 7.55 4.29 10.42
N ALA A 94 6.34 3.96 10.86
CA ALA A 94 5.83 4.36 12.17
C ALA A 94 4.99 3.25 12.85
N PRO A 95 5.55 2.04 13.07
CA PRO A 95 4.80 0.88 13.57
C PRO A 95 4.24 1.07 14.99
N ASN A 96 4.82 1.97 15.78
CA ASN A 96 4.50 2.15 17.19
C ASN A 96 3.39 3.17 17.48
N ILE A 97 2.84 3.82 16.47
CA ILE A 97 1.74 4.78 16.65
C ILE A 97 0.38 4.15 16.32
N PRO A 98 -0.70 4.50 17.04
CA PRO A 98 -2.05 4.04 16.71
C PRO A 98 -2.49 4.51 15.31
N GLY A 99 -3.20 3.63 14.56
CA GLY A 99 -3.73 3.99 13.24
C GLY A 99 -4.93 4.94 13.35
N ASN A 100 -4.91 5.99 12.54
CA ASN A 100 -6.03 6.92 12.38
C ASN A 100 -5.92 7.68 11.04
N ASP A 101 -6.84 8.61 10.79
CA ASP A 101 -6.90 9.39 9.55
C ASP A 101 -5.62 10.21 9.26
N GLY A 102 -4.87 10.58 10.29
CA GLY A 102 -3.59 11.29 10.12
C GLY A 102 -2.54 10.50 9.35
N ASP A 103 -2.63 9.15 9.33
CA ASP A 103 -1.73 8.31 8.54
C ASP A 103 -1.87 8.53 7.02
N PHE A 104 -3.08 8.85 6.57
CA PHE A 104 -3.41 9.01 5.15
C PHE A 104 -2.98 10.36 4.57
N ARG A 105 -2.95 11.41 5.38
CA ARG A 105 -2.78 12.79 4.91
C ARG A 105 -1.49 13.06 4.13
N PRO A 106 -0.30 12.53 4.50
CA PRO A 106 0.92 12.72 3.73
C PRO A 106 1.08 11.73 2.57
N ILE A 107 0.12 10.81 2.35
CA ILE A 107 0.23 9.73 1.37
C ILE A 107 -0.78 9.93 0.23
N THR A 108 -0.29 9.96 -1.00
CA THR A 108 -1.12 9.97 -2.22
C THR A 108 -1.04 8.64 -2.92
N ILE A 109 -2.16 8.12 -3.41
CA ILE A 109 -2.24 6.83 -4.08
C ILE A 109 -2.87 7.00 -5.45
N ASN A 110 -2.16 6.56 -6.49
CA ASN A 110 -2.57 6.67 -7.88
C ASN A 110 -2.73 5.29 -8.51
N ALA A 111 -3.94 4.94 -8.90
CA ALA A 111 -4.27 3.72 -9.63
C ALA A 111 -5.31 4.04 -10.71
N LYS A 112 -5.09 3.51 -11.92
CA LYS A 112 -6.00 3.70 -13.06
C LYS A 112 -7.40 3.23 -12.68
N LYS A 113 -8.39 4.11 -12.83
CA LYS A 113 -9.80 3.81 -12.63
C LYS A 113 -10.27 2.75 -13.64
N GLY A 114 -11.05 1.78 -13.20
CA GLY A 114 -11.48 0.65 -14.03
C GLY A 114 -10.38 -0.42 -14.24
N SER A 115 -9.30 -0.38 -13.45
CA SER A 115 -8.30 -1.45 -13.44
C SER A 115 -8.55 -2.47 -12.33
N VAL A 116 -7.79 -3.57 -12.34
CA VAL A 116 -7.82 -4.60 -11.28
C VAL A 116 -7.56 -4.00 -9.90
N PHE A 117 -6.76 -2.92 -9.80
CA PHE A 117 -6.41 -2.28 -8.52
C PHE A 117 -7.30 -1.07 -8.14
N ASN A 118 -8.22 -0.68 -9.02
CA ASN A 118 -9.18 0.39 -8.76
C ASN A 118 -10.45 0.14 -9.58
N CYS A 119 -11.13 -0.95 -9.26
CA CYS A 119 -12.28 -1.41 -10.01
C CYS A 119 -13.55 -0.60 -9.68
N GLU A 120 -14.45 -0.60 -10.66
CA GLU A 120 -15.78 0.00 -10.59
C GLU A 120 -16.87 -1.08 -10.63
N ILE A 121 -18.04 -0.75 -10.11
CA ILE A 121 -19.23 -1.60 -10.21
C ILE A 121 -19.57 -1.86 -11.69
N PRO A 122 -19.89 -3.09 -12.08
CA PRO A 122 -20.24 -4.26 -11.27
C PRO A 122 -19.11 -5.29 -11.07
N ALA A 123 -17.85 -4.90 -11.06
CA ALA A 123 -16.72 -5.84 -10.97
C ALA A 123 -16.80 -6.72 -9.70
N ALA A 124 -16.54 -8.02 -9.87
CA ALA A 124 -16.49 -8.96 -8.76
C ALA A 124 -15.22 -8.79 -7.91
N VAL A 125 -15.36 -8.81 -6.57
CA VAL A 125 -14.27 -8.54 -5.62
C VAL A 125 -14.14 -9.60 -4.52
N ASN A 126 -14.84 -10.72 -4.64
CA ASN A 126 -14.89 -11.72 -3.56
C ASN A 126 -13.58 -12.47 -3.30
N GLN A 127 -12.63 -12.44 -4.25
CA GLN A 127 -11.28 -12.99 -4.12
C GLN A 127 -10.19 -11.92 -4.24
N ARG A 128 -10.49 -10.67 -3.92
CA ARG A 128 -9.57 -9.53 -4.02
C ARG A 128 -8.24 -9.73 -3.31
N THR A 129 -8.21 -10.54 -2.26
CA THR A 129 -6.98 -10.84 -1.51
C THR A 129 -5.89 -11.45 -2.38
N ARG A 130 -6.24 -12.18 -3.45
CA ARG A 130 -5.26 -12.77 -4.37
C ARG A 130 -4.42 -11.71 -5.09
N SER A 131 -5.02 -10.60 -5.50
CA SER A 131 -4.30 -9.48 -6.09
C SER A 131 -3.68 -8.57 -5.03
N LEU A 132 -4.39 -8.35 -3.91
CA LEU A 132 -3.95 -7.48 -2.82
C LEU A 132 -2.63 -7.94 -2.19
N TRP A 133 -2.42 -9.24 -2.02
CA TRP A 133 -1.18 -9.81 -1.46
C TRP A 133 0.10 -9.42 -2.21
N ASN A 134 0.00 -8.94 -3.44
CA ASN A 134 1.14 -8.49 -4.22
C ASN A 134 1.48 -7.00 -4.01
N VAL A 135 0.60 -6.23 -3.38
CA VAL A 135 0.77 -4.79 -3.17
C VAL A 135 1.84 -4.50 -2.11
N PRO A 136 1.75 -5.01 -0.86
CA PRO A 136 2.78 -4.77 0.15
C PRO A 136 4.19 -5.17 -0.27
N PRO A 137 4.44 -6.38 -0.80
CA PRO A 137 5.77 -6.78 -1.24
C PRO A 137 6.34 -5.88 -2.33
N SER A 138 5.52 -5.35 -3.22
CA SER A 138 5.98 -4.45 -4.29
C SER A 138 6.47 -3.11 -3.72
N ILE A 139 5.78 -2.55 -2.74
CA ILE A 139 6.19 -1.31 -2.06
C ILE A 139 7.46 -1.55 -1.25
N MET A 140 7.50 -2.65 -0.49
CA MET A 140 8.69 -3.04 0.29
C MET A 140 9.91 -3.19 -0.62
N LYS A 141 9.76 -3.84 -1.76
CA LYS A 141 10.84 -4.03 -2.74
C LYS A 141 11.31 -2.70 -3.34
N ALA A 142 10.40 -1.76 -3.61
CA ALA A 142 10.77 -0.44 -4.13
C ALA A 142 11.61 0.36 -3.12
N LEU A 143 11.39 0.18 -1.82
CA LEU A 143 12.09 0.89 -0.74
C LEU A 143 13.31 0.13 -0.20
N ALA A 144 13.50 -1.14 -0.56
CA ALA A 144 14.49 -2.02 0.07
C ALA A 144 15.95 -1.55 -0.11
N GLU A 145 16.27 -0.87 -1.22
CA GLU A 145 17.62 -0.37 -1.46
C GLU A 145 17.95 0.92 -0.69
N ILE A 146 16.91 1.64 -0.22
CA ILE A 146 17.04 2.95 0.38
C ILE A 146 16.99 2.89 1.91
N ILE A 147 16.09 2.06 2.44
CA ILE A 147 15.87 1.88 3.88
C ILE A 147 15.87 0.40 4.26
N PRO A 148 16.93 -0.36 3.90
CA PRO A 148 16.97 -1.81 4.08
C PRO A 148 16.75 -2.25 5.54
N GLU A 149 17.15 -1.42 6.50
CA GLU A 149 17.00 -1.70 7.93
C GLU A 149 15.54 -1.65 8.42
N LYS A 150 14.64 -1.03 7.66
CA LYS A 150 13.21 -0.96 7.95
C LYS A 150 12.38 -1.99 7.15
N ILE A 151 12.99 -2.65 6.17
CA ILE A 151 12.27 -3.56 5.27
C ILE A 151 12.42 -5.00 5.74
N GLN A 152 11.29 -5.66 5.92
CA GLN A 152 11.24 -7.09 6.21
C GLN A 152 11.07 -7.88 4.91
N ALA A 153 11.56 -9.12 4.89
CA ALA A 153 11.29 -10.02 3.78
C ALA A 153 9.78 -10.29 3.68
N PRO A 154 9.19 -10.16 2.49
CA PRO A 154 7.77 -10.46 2.32
C PRO A 154 7.49 -11.94 2.55
N THR A 155 6.28 -12.25 3.03
CA THR A 155 5.81 -13.64 3.12
C THR A 155 5.65 -14.22 1.73
N GLY A 156 6.10 -15.47 1.54
CA GLY A 156 5.87 -16.19 0.30
C GLY A 156 4.38 -16.50 0.12
N TYR A 157 3.85 -16.20 -1.07
CA TYR A 157 2.52 -16.60 -1.51
C TYR A 157 2.62 -17.57 -2.68
N SER A 158 2.05 -18.75 -2.57
CA SER A 158 1.91 -19.65 -3.70
C SER A 158 0.47 -19.54 -4.25
N GLY A 159 0.33 -19.02 -5.44
CA GLY A 159 -0.92 -18.53 -6.04
C GLY A 159 -2.12 -19.48 -6.11
N LYS A 160 -1.99 -20.78 -5.90
CA LYS A 160 -3.09 -21.73 -5.94
C LYS A 160 -3.30 -22.56 -4.67
N LYS A 161 -2.38 -22.54 -3.73
CA LYS A 161 -2.48 -23.34 -2.50
C LYS A 161 -1.88 -22.60 -1.32
N GLU A 162 -2.67 -22.48 -0.28
CA GLU A 162 -2.37 -22.22 1.12
C GLU A 162 -1.18 -21.30 1.48
N HIS A 163 -1.46 -20.33 2.29
CA HIS A 163 -0.50 -19.39 2.84
C HIS A 163 0.63 -20.11 3.58
N ILE A 164 1.85 -19.97 3.10
CA ILE A 164 3.03 -20.33 3.87
C ILE A 164 3.62 -19.03 4.40
N CYS A 165 3.42 -18.73 5.67
CA CYS A 165 4.18 -17.72 6.38
C CYS A 165 5.61 -18.26 6.58
N VAL A 166 6.57 -17.68 5.89
CA VAL A 166 7.97 -17.85 6.22
C VAL A 166 8.38 -16.65 7.07
N ILE A 167 8.47 -16.86 8.38
CA ILE A 167 9.11 -15.90 9.27
C ILE A 167 10.60 -16.21 9.18
N GLN A 168 11.37 -15.35 8.54
CA GLN A 168 12.81 -15.34 8.70
C GLN A 168 13.14 -14.46 9.91
N ILE A 169 13.72 -15.07 10.92
CA ILE A 169 14.31 -14.44 12.10
C ILE A 169 15.74 -14.03 11.74
#